data_52c45e7072baf54e94b65d74c0bd33c6
#
_entry.id   52c45e7072baf54e94b65d74c0bd33c6
#
_cell.length_a   1.000
_cell.length_b   1.000
_cell.length_c   1.000
_cell.angle_alpha   90.00
_cell.angle_beta   90.00
_cell.angle_gamma   90.00
#
_symmetry.space_group_name_H-M   'P 1'
#
loop_
_entity.id
_entity.type
_entity.pdbx_description
1 polymer ?
#
loop_
_entity_poly.entity_id
_entity_poly.type
_entity_poly.pdbx_seq_one_letter_code
_entity_poly.pdbx_strand_id
1 'polypeptide(L)'
;LNTHWAPKARYPQQQAYRQQQATYLEVAEALLAAGADPNQRLAKHVWFMEYTFSQLNINMTGATPFWRAAHALDVEAMKLLVAHGADPNIPTIKVPSRRRSSGGGDLSGLPAVAAGGPGVFPIHAASGHAYGSRYAGNSHRHVPDAWMPAIRYLVEEHGADVNTRDASGYTPVHNAAARGDTEMIQYLVARGGDVLVVSRRGQTTADMANGPVQRIQPFPEAIALLVGLGAKNNFNCFSCQ
;
A
#
# COMPACT_ATOMS: atom_id res chain seq x y z
N LEU A 1 -4.93 -15.08 6.25
CA LEU A 1 -5.17 -13.67 5.84
C LEU A 1 -5.96 -13.51 4.54
N ASN A 2 -6.02 -14.55 3.68
CA ASN A 2 -6.84 -14.51 2.47
C ASN A 2 -8.19 -15.20 2.61
N THR A 3 -8.47 -15.87 3.71
CA THR A 3 -9.75 -16.57 3.94
C THR A 3 -10.94 -15.64 3.91
N HIS A 4 -10.73 -14.37 4.27
CA HIS A 4 -11.78 -13.35 4.27
C HIS A 4 -12.23 -12.90 2.86
N TRP A 5 -11.51 -13.27 1.81
CA TRP A 5 -11.83 -12.90 0.44
C TRP A 5 -12.89 -13.78 -0.20
N ALA A 6 -13.10 -14.98 0.32
CA ALA A 6 -14.06 -15.94 -0.24
C ALA A 6 -15.46 -15.33 -0.46
N PRO A 7 -16.01 -14.51 0.46
CA PRO A 7 -17.33 -13.91 0.27
C PRO A 7 -17.39 -12.86 -0.83
N LYS A 8 -16.24 -12.28 -1.22
CA LYS A 8 -16.14 -11.24 -2.25
C LYS A 8 -15.72 -11.80 -3.60
N ALA A 9 -15.47 -13.10 -3.70
CA ALA A 9 -15.17 -13.74 -4.96
C ALA A 9 -16.39 -13.63 -5.90
N ARG A 10 -16.13 -13.45 -7.19
CA ARG A 10 -17.17 -13.36 -8.23
C ARG A 10 -18.10 -14.58 -8.24
N TYR A 11 -17.59 -15.72 -7.80
CA TYR A 11 -18.32 -16.95 -7.58
C TYR A 11 -18.22 -17.32 -6.11
N PRO A 12 -19.07 -16.75 -5.26
CA PRO A 12 -18.98 -16.98 -3.83
C PRO A 12 -19.21 -18.44 -3.52
N GLN A 13 -18.26 -19.07 -2.85
CA GLN A 13 -18.42 -20.39 -2.26
C GLN A 13 -19.23 -20.29 -0.97
N GLN A 14 -20.44 -19.77 -1.08
CA GLN A 14 -21.28 -19.45 0.08
C GLN A 14 -21.50 -20.64 0.99
N GLN A 15 -21.59 -21.87 0.46
CA GLN A 15 -21.79 -23.06 1.28
C GLN A 15 -20.55 -23.39 2.12
N ALA A 16 -19.36 -23.36 1.51
CA ALA A 16 -18.12 -23.59 2.23
C ALA A 16 -17.88 -22.51 3.31
N TYR A 17 -18.20 -21.26 2.98
CA TYR A 17 -18.09 -20.15 3.93
C TYR A 17 -19.07 -20.28 5.11
N ARG A 18 -20.31 -20.67 4.85
CA ARG A 18 -21.31 -20.92 5.89
C ARG A 18 -20.97 -22.11 6.80
N GLN A 19 -20.14 -23.01 6.34
CA GLN A 19 -19.65 -24.16 7.12
C GLN A 19 -18.39 -23.82 7.92
N GLN A 20 -17.81 -22.65 7.72
CA GLN A 20 -16.63 -22.22 8.46
C GLN A 20 -17.00 -22.02 9.94
N GLN A 21 -16.39 -22.79 10.83
CA GLN A 21 -16.61 -22.71 12.26
C GLN A 21 -15.61 -21.79 12.96
N ALA A 22 -14.39 -21.70 12.44
CA ALA A 22 -13.35 -20.83 12.97
C ALA A 22 -13.23 -19.53 12.16
N THR A 23 -12.95 -18.42 12.82
CA THR A 23 -12.59 -17.15 12.17
C THR A 23 -11.19 -17.25 11.53
N TYR A 24 -10.89 -16.37 10.58
CA TYR A 24 -9.56 -16.34 9.98
C TYR A 24 -8.46 -15.96 11.00
N LEU A 25 -8.79 -15.17 12.03
CA LEU A 25 -7.85 -14.85 13.11
C LEU A 25 -7.56 -16.09 13.98
N GLU A 26 -8.57 -16.86 14.35
CA GLU A 26 -8.39 -18.11 15.09
C GLU A 26 -7.56 -19.12 14.29
N VAL A 27 -7.77 -19.22 12.98
CA VAL A 27 -6.93 -20.07 12.11
C VAL A 27 -5.50 -19.55 12.05
N ALA A 28 -5.31 -18.23 11.91
CA ALA A 28 -3.98 -17.62 11.90
C ALA A 28 -3.25 -17.84 13.23
N GLU A 29 -3.93 -17.66 14.35
CA GLU A 29 -3.38 -17.90 15.69
C GLU A 29 -2.98 -19.36 15.89
N ALA A 30 -3.85 -20.31 15.50
CA ALA A 30 -3.53 -21.73 15.58
C ALA A 30 -2.31 -22.12 14.75
N LEU A 31 -2.16 -21.54 13.55
CA LEU A 31 -0.98 -21.77 12.70
C LEU A 31 0.29 -21.21 13.34
N LEU A 32 0.22 -19.99 13.88
CA LEU A 32 1.34 -19.35 14.57
C LEU A 32 1.75 -20.12 15.83
N ALA A 33 0.76 -20.58 16.62
CA ALA A 33 1.00 -21.42 17.80
C ALA A 33 1.61 -22.78 17.43
N ALA A 34 1.31 -23.29 16.25
CA ALA A 34 1.91 -24.52 15.70
C ALA A 34 3.31 -24.31 15.09
N GLY A 35 3.87 -23.09 15.20
CA GLY A 35 5.23 -22.77 14.75
C GLY A 35 5.32 -22.23 13.31
N ALA A 36 4.23 -21.75 12.72
CA ALA A 36 4.31 -21.05 11.45
C ALA A 36 5.13 -19.77 11.60
N ASP A 37 6.07 -19.53 10.68
CA ASP A 37 6.91 -18.32 10.68
C ASP A 37 6.08 -17.08 10.27
N PRO A 38 5.88 -16.10 11.17
CA PRO A 38 5.13 -14.88 10.89
C PRO A 38 5.85 -13.96 9.87
N ASN A 39 7.15 -14.20 9.63
CA ASN A 39 7.97 -13.45 8.69
C ASN A 39 8.19 -14.19 7.36
N GLN A 40 7.54 -15.34 7.16
CA GLN A 40 7.64 -16.09 5.91
C GLN A 40 7.29 -15.19 4.72
N ARG A 41 8.20 -15.13 3.75
CA ARG A 41 8.03 -14.29 2.57
C ARG A 41 7.43 -15.07 1.40
N LEU A 42 6.54 -14.45 0.67
CA LEU A 42 6.01 -15.02 -0.58
C LEU A 42 7.11 -15.13 -1.63
N ALA A 43 7.35 -16.33 -2.15
CA ALA A 43 8.33 -16.56 -3.21
C ALA A 43 7.92 -15.94 -4.55
N LYS A 44 6.61 -15.87 -4.82
CA LYS A 44 6.03 -15.34 -6.05
C LYS A 44 4.78 -14.54 -5.75
N HIS A 45 4.44 -13.62 -6.66
CA HIS A 45 3.16 -12.93 -6.61
C HIS A 45 2.00 -13.95 -6.60
N VAL A 46 1.09 -13.81 -5.64
CA VAL A 46 -0.12 -14.64 -5.59
C VAL A 46 -1.12 -14.16 -6.63
N TRP A 47 -1.73 -15.12 -7.30
CA TRP A 47 -2.80 -14.84 -8.24
C TRP A 47 -4.11 -14.67 -7.46
N PHE A 48 -4.79 -13.57 -7.69
CA PHE A 48 -6.12 -13.34 -7.13
C PHE A 48 -7.16 -13.79 -8.13
N MET A 49 -8.11 -14.58 -7.69
CA MET A 49 -9.25 -15.02 -8.49
C MET A 49 -10.24 -13.88 -8.73
N GLU A 50 -9.77 -12.80 -9.35
CA GLU A 50 -10.58 -11.64 -9.67
C GLU A 50 -10.50 -11.30 -11.15
N TYR A 51 -11.61 -10.79 -11.68
CA TYR A 51 -11.73 -10.41 -13.07
C TYR A 51 -10.64 -9.43 -13.51
N THR A 52 -10.14 -8.65 -12.61
CA THR A 52 -9.19 -7.56 -12.88
C THR A 52 -7.93 -7.64 -12.03
N PHE A 53 -7.46 -8.83 -11.79
CA PHE A 53 -6.30 -9.13 -10.95
C PHE A 53 -5.05 -8.29 -11.24
N SER A 54 -4.85 -7.87 -12.49
CA SER A 54 -3.73 -7.01 -12.88
C SER A 54 -3.93 -5.54 -12.55
N GLN A 55 -5.10 -5.13 -12.13
CA GLN A 55 -5.44 -3.72 -11.94
C GLN A 55 -4.87 -3.11 -10.68
N LEU A 56 -4.60 -3.93 -9.67
CA LEU A 56 -3.99 -3.45 -8.44
C LEU A 56 -2.56 -2.94 -8.62
N ASN A 57 -1.90 -3.36 -9.68
CA ASN A 57 -0.49 -3.05 -9.95
C ASN A 57 0.42 -3.31 -8.73
N ILE A 58 0.04 -4.29 -7.92
CA ILE A 58 0.76 -4.70 -6.72
C ILE A 58 1.46 -6.01 -7.01
N ASN A 59 2.77 -6.04 -6.83
CA ASN A 59 3.52 -7.28 -6.83
C ASN A 59 3.82 -7.68 -5.39
N MET A 60 3.25 -8.80 -4.94
CA MET A 60 3.41 -9.30 -3.58
C MET A 60 4.62 -10.21 -3.39
N THR A 61 5.50 -10.33 -4.37
CA THR A 61 6.73 -11.09 -4.19
C THR A 61 7.51 -10.56 -2.99
N GLY A 62 7.82 -11.42 -2.05
CA GLY A 62 8.49 -11.05 -0.81
C GLY A 62 7.59 -10.43 0.27
N ALA A 63 6.28 -10.33 0.05
CA ALA A 63 5.36 -9.90 1.10
C ALA A 63 5.31 -10.92 2.24
N THR A 64 5.26 -10.42 3.48
CA THR A 64 5.01 -11.21 4.68
C THR A 64 3.52 -11.24 5.02
N PRO A 65 3.05 -12.11 5.93
CA PRO A 65 1.71 -12.04 6.49
C PRO A 65 1.38 -10.66 7.05
N PHE A 66 2.32 -10.02 7.76
CA PHE A 66 2.14 -8.66 8.29
C PHE A 66 1.95 -7.62 7.18
N TRP A 67 2.78 -7.65 6.13
CA TRP A 67 2.60 -6.77 4.97
C TRP A 67 1.21 -6.93 4.35
N ARG A 68 0.74 -8.16 4.27
CA ARG A 68 -0.60 -8.44 3.72
C ARG A 68 -1.72 -7.95 4.63
N ALA A 69 -1.57 -8.04 5.95
CA ALA A 69 -2.51 -7.47 6.92
C ALA A 69 -2.55 -5.94 6.81
N ALA A 70 -1.39 -5.28 6.73
CA ALA A 70 -1.28 -3.84 6.52
C ALA A 70 -1.97 -3.39 5.21
N HIS A 71 -1.76 -4.14 4.12
CA HIS A 71 -2.46 -3.88 2.85
C HIS A 71 -3.97 -4.08 2.96
N ALA A 72 -4.43 -5.01 3.78
CA ALA A 72 -5.86 -5.24 4.04
C ALA A 72 -6.46 -4.23 5.02
N LEU A 73 -5.66 -3.38 5.65
CA LEU A 73 -6.04 -2.48 6.74
C LEU A 73 -6.56 -3.24 7.98
N ASP A 74 -6.08 -4.44 8.17
CA ASP A 74 -6.53 -5.36 9.22
C ASP A 74 -5.62 -5.24 10.45
N VAL A 75 -5.94 -4.27 11.31
CA VAL A 75 -5.15 -3.96 12.51
C VAL A 75 -5.13 -5.13 13.49
N GLU A 76 -6.21 -5.88 13.61
CA GLU A 76 -6.27 -7.03 14.52
C GLU A 76 -5.33 -8.15 14.05
N ALA A 77 -5.30 -8.42 12.75
CA ALA A 77 -4.32 -9.35 12.20
C ALA A 77 -2.88 -8.83 12.32
N MET A 78 -2.64 -7.52 12.18
CA MET A 78 -1.33 -6.91 12.40
C MET A 78 -0.86 -7.12 13.83
N LYS A 79 -1.72 -6.86 14.84
CA LYS A 79 -1.43 -7.07 16.26
C LYS A 79 -1.14 -8.53 16.58
N LEU A 80 -1.99 -9.43 16.08
CA LEU A 80 -1.80 -10.87 16.27
C LEU A 80 -0.43 -11.32 15.75
N LEU A 81 -0.07 -10.90 14.54
CA LEU A 81 1.20 -11.26 13.93
C LEU A 81 2.40 -10.73 14.71
N VAL A 82 2.33 -9.47 15.18
CA VAL A 82 3.41 -8.88 16.01
C VAL A 82 3.54 -9.61 17.35
N ALA A 83 2.43 -9.98 17.98
CA ALA A 83 2.46 -10.77 19.20
C ALA A 83 3.19 -12.12 19.04
N HIS A 84 3.25 -12.63 17.82
CA HIS A 84 3.99 -13.84 17.46
C HIS A 84 5.34 -13.57 16.76
N GLY A 85 5.88 -12.35 16.85
CA GLY A 85 7.22 -12.02 16.37
C GLY A 85 7.31 -11.59 14.90
N ALA A 86 6.21 -11.13 14.29
CA ALA A 86 6.30 -10.49 12.98
C ALA A 86 7.07 -9.17 13.05
N ASP A 87 7.97 -8.96 12.07
CA ASP A 87 8.64 -7.68 11.89
C ASP A 87 7.77 -6.76 10.99
N PRO A 88 7.29 -5.62 11.52
CA PRO A 88 6.45 -4.67 10.80
C PRO A 88 7.16 -3.90 9.69
N ASN A 89 8.48 -4.05 9.57
CA ASN A 89 9.29 -3.26 8.63
C ASN A 89 9.71 -4.03 7.37
N ILE A 90 9.41 -5.31 7.25
CA ILE A 90 9.82 -6.12 6.09
C ILE A 90 9.06 -5.67 4.83
N PRO A 91 9.76 -5.10 3.80
CA PRO A 91 9.13 -4.71 2.55
C PRO A 91 8.93 -5.91 1.61
N THR A 92 8.12 -5.76 0.58
CA THR A 92 8.15 -6.65 -0.57
C THR A 92 9.50 -6.59 -1.29
N ILE A 93 9.70 -7.43 -2.30
CA ILE A 93 10.92 -7.42 -3.12
C ILE A 93 10.63 -6.70 -4.44
N LYS A 94 11.53 -5.80 -4.84
CA LYS A 94 11.50 -5.22 -6.17
C LYS A 94 11.83 -6.30 -7.21
N VAL A 95 10.83 -6.66 -8.01
CA VAL A 95 11.01 -7.62 -9.10
C VAL A 95 11.68 -6.96 -10.31
N PRO A 96 12.40 -7.73 -11.14
CA PRO A 96 12.93 -7.22 -12.39
C PRO A 96 11.83 -6.66 -13.29
N SER A 97 12.05 -5.48 -13.85
CA SER A 97 11.11 -4.92 -14.83
C SER A 97 11.25 -5.69 -16.15
N ARG A 98 10.13 -6.24 -16.65
CA ARG A 98 10.07 -6.86 -17.98
C ARG A 98 10.00 -5.83 -19.12
N ARG A 99 9.67 -4.58 -18.81
CA ARG A 99 9.64 -3.48 -19.77
C ARG A 99 10.94 -2.69 -19.66
N ARG A 100 11.61 -2.47 -20.78
CA ARG A 100 12.55 -1.36 -20.90
C ARG A 100 11.76 -0.09 -20.53
N SER A 101 12.28 0.68 -19.59
CA SER A 101 11.67 1.99 -19.27
C SER A 101 11.60 2.77 -20.58
N SER A 102 10.41 3.13 -21.01
CA SER A 102 10.22 4.06 -22.11
C SER A 102 10.72 5.43 -21.64
N GLY A 103 12.02 5.69 -21.82
CA GLY A 103 12.54 7.00 -22.14
C GLY A 103 12.53 8.13 -21.13
N GLY A 104 12.18 7.95 -19.87
CA GLY A 104 12.34 8.99 -18.85
C GLY A 104 13.41 8.57 -17.83
N GLY A 105 14.45 9.39 -17.63
CA GLY A 105 15.42 9.16 -16.54
C GLY A 105 14.74 9.22 -15.16
N ASP A 106 15.42 8.72 -14.14
CA ASP A 106 14.98 8.89 -12.75
C ASP A 106 15.10 10.38 -12.37
N LEU A 107 13.97 11.01 -12.05
CA LEU A 107 13.89 12.45 -11.74
C LEU A 107 13.97 12.72 -10.23
N SER A 108 14.04 11.69 -9.40
CA SER A 108 14.04 11.82 -7.94
C SER A 108 15.40 12.12 -7.33
N GLY A 109 16.49 11.87 -8.08
CA GLY A 109 17.85 11.90 -7.53
C GLY A 109 18.17 10.79 -6.50
N LEU A 110 17.25 9.85 -6.28
CA LEU A 110 17.43 8.76 -5.33
C LEU A 110 18.38 7.69 -5.89
N PRO A 111 19.17 7.02 -5.02
CA PRO A 111 19.95 5.86 -5.43
C PRO A 111 19.07 4.78 -6.09
N ALA A 112 19.59 4.14 -7.12
CA ALA A 112 18.86 3.09 -7.81
C ALA A 112 18.61 1.90 -6.86
N VAL A 113 17.40 1.37 -6.85
CA VAL A 113 17.09 0.12 -6.15
C VAL A 113 17.29 -1.03 -7.11
N ALA A 114 18.16 -1.96 -6.77
CA ALA A 114 18.41 -3.16 -7.59
C ALA A 114 17.19 -4.12 -7.56
N ALA A 115 17.10 -5.00 -8.55
CA ALA A 115 16.18 -6.14 -8.47
C ALA A 115 16.57 -7.02 -7.28
N GLY A 116 15.58 -7.47 -6.51
CA GLY A 116 15.79 -8.16 -5.23
C GLY A 116 15.88 -7.24 -4.02
N GLY A 117 16.11 -5.94 -4.22
CA GLY A 117 16.11 -4.94 -3.16
C GLY A 117 14.71 -4.62 -2.63
N PRO A 118 14.60 -3.68 -1.67
CA PRO A 118 13.33 -3.33 -1.04
C PRO A 118 12.33 -2.80 -2.07
N GLY A 119 11.11 -3.33 -2.02
CA GLY A 119 10.00 -2.94 -2.88
C GLY A 119 9.08 -1.93 -2.19
N VAL A 120 8.02 -2.42 -1.58
CA VAL A 120 6.96 -1.65 -0.93
C VAL A 120 6.92 -2.02 0.55
N PHE A 121 7.06 -1.05 1.43
CA PHE A 121 7.00 -1.27 2.89
C PHE A 121 5.55 -1.36 3.38
N PRO A 122 5.29 -1.98 4.56
CA PRO A 122 3.95 -2.05 5.14
C PRO A 122 3.26 -0.69 5.29
N ILE A 123 4.00 0.37 5.62
CA ILE A 123 3.45 1.73 5.73
C ILE A 123 2.90 2.25 4.39
N HIS A 124 3.52 1.92 3.26
CA HIS A 124 2.97 2.25 1.95
C HIS A 124 1.71 1.44 1.65
N ALA A 125 1.72 0.15 2.01
CA ALA A 125 0.56 -0.71 1.83
C ALA A 125 -0.65 -0.18 2.61
N ALA A 126 -0.43 0.26 3.86
CA ALA A 126 -1.46 0.85 4.72
C ALA A 126 -1.87 2.27 4.28
N SER A 127 -0.99 3.05 3.64
CA SER A 127 -1.34 4.40 3.17
C SER A 127 -2.02 4.45 1.80
N GLY A 128 -2.14 3.32 1.11
CA GLY A 128 -2.85 3.24 -0.18
C GLY A 128 -1.95 3.02 -1.38
N HIS A 129 -0.85 2.30 -1.23
CA HIS A 129 -0.02 1.89 -2.37
C HIS A 129 -0.87 1.35 -3.51
N ALA A 130 -0.52 1.70 -4.73
CA ALA A 130 -1.17 1.41 -6.00
C ALA A 130 -2.40 2.25 -6.38
N TYR A 131 -2.97 3.08 -5.50
CA TYR A 131 -4.04 4.00 -5.88
C TYR A 131 -3.65 4.92 -7.04
N GLY A 132 -2.49 5.53 -6.97
CA GLY A 132 -1.98 6.40 -8.02
C GLY A 132 -1.37 5.69 -9.23
N SER A 133 -1.38 4.36 -9.26
CA SER A 133 -0.76 3.58 -10.33
C SER A 133 -1.76 2.98 -11.30
N ARG A 134 -2.96 2.63 -10.82
CA ARG A 134 -4.03 2.02 -11.59
C ARG A 134 -5.38 2.27 -10.94
N TYR A 135 -6.44 2.25 -11.74
CA TYR A 135 -7.80 2.63 -11.35
C TYR A 135 -8.51 1.69 -10.36
N ALA A 136 -7.97 0.54 -10.04
CA ALA A 136 -8.58 -0.40 -9.11
C ALA A 136 -7.78 -0.57 -7.79
N GLY A 137 -6.94 0.39 -7.48
CA GLY A 137 -6.07 0.32 -6.31
C GLY A 137 -6.78 0.27 -4.96
N ASN A 138 -8.07 0.59 -4.93
CA ASN A 138 -8.89 0.59 -3.71
C ASN A 138 -9.60 -0.74 -3.43
N SER A 139 -9.61 -1.66 -4.37
CA SER A 139 -10.22 -2.94 -4.12
C SER A 139 -9.38 -3.77 -3.14
N HIS A 140 -9.99 -4.73 -2.49
CA HIS A 140 -9.29 -5.73 -1.66
C HIS A 140 -8.79 -5.26 -0.31
N ARG A 141 -9.40 -4.23 0.25
CA ARG A 141 -9.23 -3.90 1.67
C ARG A 141 -10.22 -4.73 2.49
N HIS A 142 -9.74 -5.33 3.57
CA HIS A 142 -10.59 -6.11 4.46
C HIS A 142 -11.48 -5.19 5.29
N VAL A 143 -10.89 -4.15 5.82
CA VAL A 143 -11.58 -3.10 6.59
C VAL A 143 -11.49 -1.80 5.80
N PRO A 144 -12.49 -1.47 4.95
CA PRO A 144 -12.40 -0.37 3.98
C PRO A 144 -12.08 0.99 4.58
N ASP A 145 -12.52 1.26 5.81
CA ASP A 145 -12.40 2.56 6.47
C ASP A 145 -11.28 2.61 7.52
N ALA A 146 -10.47 1.55 7.64
CA ALA A 146 -9.44 1.47 8.67
C ALA A 146 -8.08 2.07 8.24
N TRP A 147 -8.07 3.06 7.36
CA TRP A 147 -6.86 3.73 6.91
C TRP A 147 -6.09 4.38 8.05
N MET A 148 -6.76 5.24 8.81
CA MET A 148 -6.14 5.95 9.92
C MET A 148 -5.74 5.01 11.07
N PRO A 149 -6.56 4.05 11.51
CA PRO A 149 -6.14 3.06 12.49
C PRO A 149 -4.88 2.28 12.08
N ALA A 150 -4.79 1.84 10.82
CA ALA A 150 -3.63 1.08 10.33
C ALA A 150 -2.35 1.93 10.28
N ILE A 151 -2.44 3.18 9.80
CA ILE A 151 -1.30 4.11 9.77
C ILE A 151 -0.85 4.47 11.17
N ARG A 152 -1.77 4.78 12.08
CA ARG A 152 -1.43 5.09 13.48
C ARG A 152 -0.72 3.92 14.15
N TYR A 153 -1.21 2.71 13.97
CA TYR A 153 -0.59 1.52 14.52
C TYR A 153 0.87 1.38 14.07
N LEU A 154 1.15 1.57 12.77
CA LEU A 154 2.51 1.49 12.24
C LEU A 154 3.41 2.62 12.75
N VAL A 155 2.92 3.85 12.77
CA VAL A 155 3.73 5.03 13.12
C VAL A 155 3.90 5.15 14.64
N GLU A 156 2.81 4.99 15.41
CA GLU A 156 2.82 5.27 16.84
C GLU A 156 3.34 4.10 17.68
N GLU A 157 3.03 2.87 17.28
CA GLU A 157 3.42 1.68 18.04
C GLU A 157 4.69 1.01 17.49
N HIS A 158 4.99 1.18 16.20
CA HIS A 158 6.16 0.54 15.58
C HIS A 158 7.19 1.51 15.00
N GLY A 159 7.00 2.82 15.16
CA GLY A 159 7.98 3.82 14.74
C GLY A 159 8.25 3.85 13.23
N ALA A 160 7.26 3.46 12.41
CA ALA A 160 7.43 3.46 10.96
C ALA A 160 7.72 4.88 10.45
N ASP A 161 8.82 5.03 9.69
CA ASP A 161 9.21 6.32 9.14
C ASP A 161 8.25 6.78 8.03
N VAL A 162 7.59 7.92 8.27
CA VAL A 162 6.61 8.52 7.35
C VAL A 162 7.23 9.03 6.05
N ASN A 163 8.57 9.12 5.98
CA ASN A 163 9.33 9.55 4.80
C ASN A 163 9.95 8.37 4.04
N THR A 164 9.73 7.14 4.49
CA THR A 164 10.22 5.96 3.78
C THR A 164 9.79 6.00 2.31
N ARG A 165 10.74 5.66 1.40
CA ARG A 165 10.50 5.60 -0.04
C ARG A 165 10.32 4.16 -0.50
N ASP A 166 9.28 3.90 -1.29
CA ASP A 166 9.16 2.63 -2.00
C ASP A 166 10.13 2.53 -3.20
N ALA A 167 10.17 1.40 -3.88
CA ALA A 167 11.05 1.19 -5.04
C ALA A 167 10.81 2.18 -6.19
N SER A 168 9.65 2.83 -6.23
CA SER A 168 9.27 3.85 -7.22
C SER A 168 9.51 5.28 -6.71
N GLY A 169 9.99 5.42 -5.48
CA GLY A 169 10.27 6.71 -4.85
C GLY A 169 9.05 7.40 -4.25
N TYR A 170 7.91 6.73 -4.15
CA TYR A 170 6.74 7.28 -3.46
C TYR A 170 6.90 7.17 -1.94
N THR A 171 6.31 8.13 -1.23
CA THR A 171 6.15 8.13 0.23
C THR A 171 4.70 7.83 0.61
N PRO A 172 4.41 7.57 1.90
CA PRO A 172 3.03 7.50 2.39
C PRO A 172 2.18 8.73 2.04
N VAL A 173 2.77 9.95 2.02
CA VAL A 173 2.06 11.18 1.61
C VAL A 173 1.62 11.11 0.15
N HIS A 174 2.46 10.62 -0.77
CA HIS A 174 2.05 10.42 -2.17
C HIS A 174 0.84 9.48 -2.29
N ASN A 175 0.82 8.40 -1.50
CA ASN A 175 -0.27 7.44 -1.52
C ASN A 175 -1.58 8.03 -0.96
N ALA A 176 -1.50 8.78 0.14
CA ALA A 176 -2.63 9.50 0.71
C ALA A 176 -3.17 10.55 -0.27
N ALA A 177 -2.28 11.31 -0.92
CA ALA A 177 -2.62 12.30 -1.94
C ALA A 177 -3.38 11.67 -3.12
N ALA A 178 -2.91 10.53 -3.63
CA ALA A 178 -3.57 9.81 -4.72
C ALA A 178 -4.99 9.31 -4.39
N ARG A 179 -5.36 9.29 -3.11
CA ARG A 179 -6.70 8.95 -2.63
C ARG A 179 -7.53 10.18 -2.24
N GLY A 180 -6.94 11.38 -2.24
CA GLY A 180 -7.57 12.59 -1.75
C GLY A 180 -7.81 12.60 -0.23
N ASP A 181 -7.03 11.82 0.52
CA ASP A 181 -7.18 11.65 1.96
C ASP A 181 -6.49 12.78 2.73
N THR A 182 -7.20 13.88 2.91
CA THR A 182 -6.67 15.08 3.58
C THR A 182 -6.37 14.83 5.06
N GLU A 183 -7.12 13.97 5.75
CA GLU A 183 -6.86 13.61 7.14
C GLU A 183 -5.51 12.90 7.29
N MET A 184 -5.27 11.91 6.44
CA MET A 184 -3.98 11.19 6.46
C MET A 184 -2.82 12.08 6.04
N ILE A 185 -3.00 12.97 5.05
CA ILE A 185 -1.97 13.94 4.65
C ILE A 185 -1.59 14.80 5.86
N GLN A 186 -2.57 15.40 6.54
CA GLN A 186 -2.33 16.24 7.72
C GLN A 186 -1.63 15.46 8.85
N TYR A 187 -2.08 14.24 9.12
CA TYR A 187 -1.48 13.38 10.12
C TYR A 187 -0.01 13.08 9.81
N LEU A 188 0.29 12.66 8.58
CA LEU A 188 1.66 12.33 8.17
C LEU A 188 2.57 13.57 8.23
N VAL A 189 2.09 14.74 7.80
CA VAL A 189 2.84 16.00 7.88
C VAL A 189 3.10 16.40 9.33
N ALA A 190 2.11 16.26 10.21
CA ALA A 190 2.29 16.52 11.65
C ALA A 190 3.34 15.59 12.31
N ARG A 191 3.65 14.46 11.69
CA ARG A 191 4.71 13.51 12.08
C ARG A 191 6.02 13.70 11.32
N GLY A 192 6.18 14.82 10.61
CA GLY A 192 7.38 15.17 9.85
C GLY A 192 7.41 14.67 8.42
N GLY A 193 6.25 14.29 7.87
CA GLY A 193 6.13 13.90 6.46
C GLY A 193 6.47 15.05 5.51
N ASP A 194 7.43 14.83 4.61
CA ASP A 194 7.87 15.82 3.63
C ASP A 194 6.97 15.82 2.40
N VAL A 195 6.30 16.94 2.15
CA VAL A 195 5.42 17.14 0.99
C VAL A 195 6.17 17.57 -0.28
N LEU A 196 7.44 17.98 -0.16
CA LEU A 196 8.24 18.48 -1.27
C LEU A 196 8.90 17.39 -2.11
N VAL A 197 8.78 16.17 -1.66
CA VAL A 197 9.42 14.99 -2.27
C VAL A 197 8.86 14.67 -3.66
N VAL A 198 9.74 14.18 -4.53
CA VAL A 198 9.41 13.80 -5.90
C VAL A 198 9.67 12.30 -6.10
N SER A 199 8.75 11.61 -6.77
CA SER A 199 8.91 10.20 -7.14
C SER A 199 9.92 10.03 -8.29
N ARG A 200 10.35 8.79 -8.58
CA ARG A 200 11.24 8.50 -9.72
C ARG A 200 10.65 8.89 -11.08
N ARG A 201 9.33 9.05 -11.16
CA ARG A 201 8.62 9.53 -12.35
C ARG A 201 8.50 11.06 -12.41
N GLY A 202 9.08 11.77 -11.45
CA GLY A 202 8.96 13.21 -11.34
C GLY A 202 7.61 13.71 -10.82
N GLN A 203 6.76 12.81 -10.28
CA GLN A 203 5.49 13.19 -9.69
C GLN A 203 5.70 13.72 -8.28
N THR A 204 5.16 14.90 -7.99
CA THR A 204 5.09 15.50 -6.67
C THR A 204 3.89 14.93 -5.89
N THR A 205 3.80 15.26 -4.62
CA THR A 205 2.62 14.91 -3.81
C THR A 205 1.36 15.60 -4.33
N ALA A 206 1.45 16.84 -4.83
CA ALA A 206 0.32 17.54 -5.44
C ALA A 206 -0.08 16.94 -6.80
N ASP A 207 0.88 16.50 -7.64
CA ASP A 207 0.56 15.76 -8.87
C ASP A 207 -0.22 14.47 -8.58
N MET A 208 0.09 13.80 -7.47
CA MET A 208 -0.63 12.58 -7.06
C MET A 208 -2.07 12.87 -6.64
N ALA A 209 -2.36 14.04 -6.10
CA ALA A 209 -3.73 14.47 -5.82
C ALA A 209 -4.46 14.96 -7.07
N ASN A 210 -3.74 15.30 -8.14
CA ASN A 210 -4.29 15.90 -9.37
C ASN A 210 -4.53 14.88 -10.49
N GLY A 211 -5.02 13.69 -10.19
CA GLY A 211 -5.37 12.68 -11.18
C GLY A 211 -4.17 11.96 -11.81
N PRO A 212 -3.38 11.20 -11.04
CA PRO A 212 -2.13 10.57 -11.48
C PRO A 212 -2.35 9.49 -12.55
N VAL A 213 -3.57 8.99 -12.69
CA VAL A 213 -3.99 8.03 -13.72
C VAL A 213 -5.36 8.40 -14.28
N GLN A 214 -5.63 8.01 -15.52
CA GLN A 214 -6.81 8.43 -16.30
C GLN A 214 -8.18 8.26 -15.62
N ARG A 215 -8.31 7.32 -14.65
CA ARG A 215 -9.60 7.05 -13.99
C ARG A 215 -9.68 7.56 -12.55
N ILE A 216 -8.67 8.26 -12.10
CA ILE A 216 -8.68 8.95 -10.81
C ILE A 216 -8.87 10.43 -11.09
N GLN A 217 -10.01 10.96 -10.67
CA GLN A 217 -10.30 12.38 -10.78
C GLN A 217 -9.44 13.19 -9.81
N PRO A 218 -9.14 14.43 -10.11
CA PRO A 218 -8.49 15.34 -9.18
C PRO A 218 -9.26 15.48 -7.87
N PHE A 219 -8.52 15.67 -6.79
CA PHE A 219 -9.03 15.95 -5.44
C PHE A 219 -8.71 17.41 -5.06
N PRO A 220 -9.58 18.37 -5.38
CA PRO A 220 -9.28 19.79 -5.21
C PRO A 220 -8.86 20.19 -3.78
N GLU A 221 -9.50 19.62 -2.77
CA GLU A 221 -9.17 19.88 -1.36
C GLU A 221 -7.77 19.38 -1.00
N ALA A 222 -7.40 18.19 -1.45
CA ALA A 222 -6.07 17.64 -1.22
C ALA A 222 -5.00 18.42 -1.97
N ILE A 223 -5.28 18.86 -3.20
CA ILE A 223 -4.39 19.72 -3.97
C ILE A 223 -4.18 21.04 -3.23
N ALA A 224 -5.26 21.73 -2.82
CA ALA A 224 -5.18 22.99 -2.10
C ALA A 224 -4.39 22.86 -0.79
N LEU A 225 -4.63 21.79 -0.03
CA LEU A 225 -3.89 21.49 1.18
C LEU A 225 -2.38 21.31 0.90
N LEU A 226 -2.02 20.47 -0.06
CA LEU A 226 -0.62 20.18 -0.38
C LEU A 226 0.11 21.39 -0.93
N VAL A 227 -0.53 22.18 -1.81
CA VAL A 227 0.02 23.43 -2.32
C VAL A 227 0.19 24.46 -1.19
N GLY A 228 -0.78 24.55 -0.28
CA GLY A 228 -0.68 25.39 0.92
C GLY A 228 0.47 24.99 1.86
N LEU A 229 0.86 23.72 1.86
CA LEU A 229 2.01 23.18 2.57
C LEU A 229 3.34 23.32 1.79
N GLY A 230 3.30 23.90 0.57
CA GLY A 230 4.45 24.17 -0.26
C GLY A 230 4.74 23.16 -1.37
N ALA A 231 3.93 22.11 -1.52
CA ALA A 231 4.09 21.17 -2.64
C ALA A 231 3.82 21.87 -3.98
N LYS A 232 4.58 21.50 -5.01
CA LYS A 232 4.38 22.04 -6.37
C LYS A 232 3.44 21.11 -7.15
N ASN A 233 2.41 21.69 -7.77
CA ASN A 233 1.62 20.99 -8.79
C ASN A 233 2.29 21.22 -10.14
N ASN A 234 2.99 20.21 -10.66
CA ASN A 234 3.71 20.29 -11.93
C ASN A 234 2.87 19.77 -13.10
N PHE A 235 1.62 19.39 -12.85
CA PHE A 235 0.71 18.78 -13.83
C PHE A 235 1.28 17.51 -14.47
N ASN A 236 2.13 16.80 -13.75
CA ASN A 236 2.62 15.47 -14.14
C ASN A 236 1.57 14.39 -13.77
N CYS A 237 0.42 14.46 -14.43
CA CYS A 237 -0.80 13.68 -14.18
C CYS A 237 -1.52 13.39 -15.51
N PHE A 238 -2.53 12.49 -15.48
CA PHE A 238 -3.28 12.09 -16.68
C PHE A 238 -4.68 12.69 -16.76
N SER A 239 -5.25 13.07 -15.63
CA SER A 239 -6.60 13.64 -15.53
C SER A 239 -6.57 15.00 -14.86
N CYS A 240 -5.48 15.76 -15.06
CA CYS A 240 -5.26 17.04 -14.42
C CYS A 240 -6.39 18.05 -14.67
N GLN A 241 -6.64 18.88 -13.67
CA GLN A 241 -7.42 20.11 -13.75
C GLN A 241 -6.51 21.31 -13.50
#